data_a9c4ceb744185180d5a262b301a6ed05
#
_entry.id   a9c4ceb744185180d5a262b301a6ed05
#
_cell.length_a   1.000
_cell.length_b   1.000
_cell.length_c   1.000
_cell.angle_alpha   90.00
_cell.angle_beta   90.00
_cell.angle_gamma   90.00
#
_symmetry.space_group_name_H-M   'P 1'
#
loop_
_entity.id
_entity.type
_entity.pdbx_description
1 polymer ?
#
loop_
_entity_poly.entity_id
_entity_poly.type
_entity_poly.pdbx_seq_one_letter_code
_entity_poly.pdbx_strand_id
1 'polypeptide(L)'
;FKASLLKIDSNQIEVGLRNKQHNLQIFEDVSLWNAEHDHIDSGFNQMYGALSTLLGSEPAKKQLLLGSRAPEKIATLDLNIDYPLTEEQKAILIQMLSKQEYFLLWGPPGTGKTSRMLRYFVQYILENTTENILLLSYTNRAVDEISAAIFEIGTSASDVMMRIGSKTAASSTFEEAFLTEKVKGLGTRIAVKDKIRTQRIVVAT
;
A
#
# COMPACT_ATOMS: atom_id res chain seq x y z
N PHE A 1 -4.29 13.06 -26.29
CA PHE A 1 -4.71 11.76 -25.71
C PHE A 1 -3.79 11.38 -24.57
N LYS A 2 -4.32 10.83 -23.47
CA LYS A 2 -3.49 10.21 -22.41
C LYS A 2 -3.26 8.75 -22.77
N ALA A 3 -1.99 8.37 -22.79
CA ALA A 3 -1.55 7.02 -23.17
C ALA A 3 -0.46 6.51 -22.23
N SER A 4 -0.30 5.21 -22.18
CA SER A 4 0.83 4.56 -21.52
C SER A 4 1.77 3.99 -22.58
N LEU A 5 3.06 4.17 -22.40
CA LEU A 5 4.07 3.57 -23.25
C LEU A 5 4.08 2.06 -23.00
N LEU A 6 3.90 1.27 -24.04
CA LEU A 6 3.93 -0.21 -23.98
C LEU A 6 5.26 -0.77 -24.47
N LYS A 7 5.77 -0.23 -25.59
CA LYS A 7 7.00 -0.69 -26.22
C LYS A 7 7.70 0.42 -26.98
N ILE A 8 9.01 0.40 -27.00
CA ILE A 8 9.85 1.26 -27.85
C ILE A 8 10.81 0.33 -28.63
N ASP A 9 10.76 0.44 -29.95
CA ASP A 9 11.76 -0.13 -30.84
C ASP A 9 12.46 1.03 -31.59
N SER A 10 13.49 0.70 -32.38
CA SER A 10 14.28 1.72 -33.10
C SER A 10 13.44 2.65 -34.00
N ASN A 11 12.31 2.17 -34.53
CA ASN A 11 11.49 2.91 -35.50
C ASN A 11 10.01 2.99 -35.12
N GLN A 12 9.61 2.42 -33.99
CA GLN A 12 8.20 2.38 -33.57
C GLN A 12 8.05 2.56 -32.08
N ILE A 13 6.98 3.26 -31.72
CA ILE A 13 6.53 3.41 -30.33
C ILE A 13 5.13 2.85 -30.27
N GLU A 14 4.91 1.86 -29.41
CA GLU A 14 3.60 1.32 -29.12
C GLU A 14 3.05 1.96 -27.84
N VAL A 15 1.84 2.53 -27.94
CA VAL A 15 1.17 3.19 -26.84
C VAL A 15 -0.22 2.61 -26.62
N GLY A 16 -0.59 2.41 -25.36
CA GLY A 16 -1.95 2.03 -24.97
C GLY A 16 -2.72 3.24 -24.53
N LEU A 17 -3.81 3.57 -25.21
CA LEU A 17 -4.69 4.67 -24.80
C LEU A 17 -5.38 4.35 -23.48
N ARG A 18 -5.37 5.29 -22.53
CA ARG A 18 -6.02 5.10 -21.22
C ARG A 18 -7.55 5.08 -21.30
N ASN A 19 -8.11 5.77 -22.30
CA ASN A 19 -9.55 5.83 -22.53
C ASN A 19 -9.89 5.23 -23.89
N LYS A 20 -11.04 4.57 -24.01
CA LYS A 20 -11.56 4.11 -25.29
C LYS A 20 -11.78 5.29 -26.22
N GLN A 21 -11.22 5.22 -27.42
CA GLN A 21 -11.46 6.19 -28.49
C GLN A 21 -12.43 5.58 -29.50
N HIS A 22 -13.57 6.23 -29.70
CA HIS A 22 -14.62 5.78 -30.62
C HIS A 22 -14.44 6.32 -32.04
N ASN A 23 -13.76 7.45 -32.19
CA ASN A 23 -13.42 8.01 -33.50
C ASN A 23 -11.98 7.63 -33.87
N LEU A 24 -11.84 6.58 -34.67
CA LEU A 24 -10.55 6.12 -35.17
C LEU A 24 -9.99 6.95 -36.32
N GLN A 25 -10.82 7.69 -37.01
CA GLN A 25 -10.46 8.55 -38.16
C GLN A 25 -9.42 9.63 -37.76
N ILE A 26 -9.44 10.07 -36.50
CA ILE A 26 -8.45 11.03 -35.97
C ILE A 26 -7.00 10.50 -36.16
N PHE A 27 -6.79 9.20 -36.08
CA PHE A 27 -5.45 8.61 -36.21
C PHE A 27 -5.02 8.47 -37.69
N GLU A 28 -5.96 8.52 -38.63
CA GLU A 28 -5.72 8.47 -40.06
C GLU A 28 -5.52 9.86 -40.65
N ASP A 29 -6.27 10.85 -40.14
CA ASP A 29 -6.26 12.24 -40.63
C ASP A 29 -5.02 13.05 -40.19
N VAL A 30 -4.32 12.63 -39.15
CA VAL A 30 -3.15 13.32 -38.60
C VAL A 30 -1.87 12.60 -38.96
N SER A 31 -1.02 13.24 -39.77
CA SER A 31 0.24 12.69 -40.23
C SER A 31 1.42 12.87 -39.25
N LEU A 32 1.30 13.77 -38.27
CA LEU A 32 2.34 14.07 -37.29
C LEU A 32 1.78 14.01 -35.87
N TRP A 33 2.43 13.22 -35.02
CA TRP A 33 2.10 13.08 -33.61
C TRP A 33 3.31 13.46 -32.74
N ASN A 34 3.06 14.27 -31.72
CA ASN A 34 4.05 14.54 -30.69
C ASN A 34 3.73 13.72 -29.44
N ALA A 35 4.71 13.03 -28.89
CA ALA A 35 4.62 12.40 -27.60
C ALA A 35 5.31 13.29 -26.56
N GLU A 36 4.56 13.75 -25.59
CA GLU A 36 5.06 14.57 -24.48
C GLU A 36 4.94 13.78 -23.18
N HIS A 37 5.90 14.01 -22.29
CA HIS A 37 5.83 13.39 -20.96
C HIS A 37 4.64 13.98 -20.18
N ASP A 38 3.66 13.14 -19.85
CA ASP A 38 2.52 13.55 -19.03
C ASP A 38 2.98 13.79 -17.59
N HIS A 39 2.66 14.95 -17.05
CA HIS A 39 2.78 15.17 -15.61
C HIS A 39 1.77 14.28 -14.90
N ILE A 40 2.18 13.65 -13.79
CA ILE A 40 1.33 12.76 -13.00
C ILE A 40 0.22 13.56 -12.31
N ASP A 41 -0.77 13.99 -13.06
CA ASP A 41 -1.94 14.72 -12.56
C ASP A 41 -2.88 13.83 -11.70
N SER A 42 -2.75 12.50 -11.83
CA SER A 42 -3.61 11.58 -11.09
C SER A 42 -3.48 11.72 -9.57
N GLY A 43 -2.31 12.14 -9.08
CA GLY A 43 -2.07 12.39 -7.66
C GLY A 43 -2.83 13.62 -7.13
N PHE A 44 -2.98 14.68 -7.93
CA PHE A 44 -3.63 15.92 -7.48
C PHE A 44 -5.11 15.72 -7.16
N ASN A 45 -5.84 14.95 -7.97
CA ASN A 45 -7.25 14.67 -7.70
C ASN A 45 -7.44 13.92 -6.36
N GLN A 46 -6.55 12.99 -6.05
CA GLN A 46 -6.55 12.28 -4.77
C GLN A 46 -6.19 13.23 -3.61
N MET A 47 -5.23 14.11 -3.79
CA MET A 47 -4.84 15.12 -2.79
C MET A 47 -6.00 16.11 -2.51
N TYR A 48 -6.68 16.61 -3.55
CA TYR A 48 -7.84 17.47 -3.38
C TYR A 48 -8.99 16.72 -2.69
N GLY A 49 -9.24 15.46 -3.04
CA GLY A 49 -10.20 14.61 -2.36
C GLY A 49 -9.87 14.42 -0.88
N ALA A 50 -8.61 14.18 -0.55
CA ALA A 50 -8.13 14.04 0.82
C ALA A 50 -8.29 15.35 1.61
N LEU A 51 -7.95 16.50 1.01
CA LEU A 51 -8.17 17.81 1.63
C LEU A 51 -9.65 18.09 1.88
N SER A 52 -10.51 17.80 0.91
CA SER A 52 -11.96 17.94 1.09
C SER A 52 -12.49 17.06 2.23
N THR A 53 -12.00 15.83 2.32
CA THR A 53 -12.33 14.90 3.41
C THR A 53 -11.85 15.44 4.77
N LEU A 54 -10.63 15.99 4.83
CA LEU A 54 -10.10 16.63 6.03
C LEU A 54 -10.96 17.83 6.46
N LEU A 55 -11.36 18.68 5.51
CA LEU A 55 -12.22 19.84 5.81
C LEU A 55 -13.59 19.42 6.38
N GLY A 56 -14.15 18.30 5.91
CA GLY A 56 -15.41 17.72 6.40
C GLY A 56 -15.27 16.87 7.68
N SER A 57 -14.04 16.58 8.16
CA SER A 57 -13.84 15.69 9.30
C SER A 57 -14.14 16.39 10.65
N GLU A 58 -14.27 15.57 11.70
CA GLU A 58 -14.48 16.02 13.08
C GLU A 58 -13.38 16.98 13.54
N PRO A 59 -13.74 18.04 14.34
CA PRO A 59 -12.77 19.02 14.81
C PRO A 59 -11.58 18.42 15.56
N ALA A 60 -11.81 17.41 16.41
CA ALA A 60 -10.76 16.72 17.16
C ALA A 60 -9.74 16.04 16.25
N LYS A 61 -10.22 15.42 15.16
CA LYS A 61 -9.36 14.79 14.15
C LYS A 61 -8.54 15.83 13.38
N LYS A 62 -9.14 16.96 13.01
CA LYS A 62 -8.41 18.07 12.36
C LYS A 62 -7.31 18.60 13.28
N GLN A 63 -7.63 18.88 14.54
CA GLN A 63 -6.65 19.36 15.51
C GLN A 63 -5.48 18.41 15.69
N LEU A 64 -5.75 17.10 15.73
CA LEU A 64 -4.73 16.06 15.82
C LEU A 64 -3.82 16.07 14.58
N LEU A 65 -4.40 16.03 13.38
CA LEU A 65 -3.65 15.97 12.12
C LEU A 65 -2.88 17.26 11.80
N LEU A 66 -3.40 18.42 12.23
CA LEU A 66 -2.75 19.72 12.08
C LEU A 66 -1.77 20.04 13.22
N GLY A 67 -1.59 19.14 14.19
CA GLY A 67 -0.68 19.34 15.31
C GLY A 67 -1.14 20.35 16.35
N SER A 68 -2.41 20.81 16.29
CA SER A 68 -2.98 21.71 17.29
C SER A 68 -3.38 20.99 18.58
N ARG A 69 -3.49 19.67 18.55
CA ARG A 69 -3.68 18.77 19.67
C ARG A 69 -2.63 17.67 19.63
N ALA A 70 -1.97 17.41 20.73
CA ALA A 70 -1.08 16.25 20.83
C ALA A 70 -1.89 14.94 20.84
N PRO A 71 -1.34 13.83 20.31
CA PRO A 71 -1.94 12.51 20.45
C PRO A 71 -2.01 12.10 21.92
N GLU A 72 -3.06 11.38 22.27
CA GLU A 72 -3.20 10.84 23.63
C GLU A 72 -2.08 9.83 23.89
N LYS A 73 -1.38 10.03 25.00
CA LYS A 73 -0.38 9.08 25.50
C LYS A 73 -1.10 8.03 26.33
N ILE A 74 -1.20 6.84 25.80
CA ILE A 74 -1.64 5.68 26.58
C ILE A 74 -0.41 5.15 27.35
N ALA A 75 -0.63 4.58 28.51
CA ALA A 75 0.43 3.99 29.32
C ALA A 75 1.23 2.98 28.48
N THR A 76 2.55 3.08 28.51
CA THR A 76 3.44 2.13 27.84
C THR A 76 3.10 0.72 28.33
N LEU A 77 2.86 -0.18 27.40
CA LEU A 77 2.59 -1.58 27.71
C LEU A 77 3.88 -2.23 28.25
N ASP A 78 3.76 -2.96 29.34
CA ASP A 78 4.84 -3.82 29.82
C ASP A 78 4.77 -5.14 29.05
N LEU A 79 5.50 -5.20 27.94
CA LEU A 79 5.52 -6.36 27.03
C LEU A 79 6.91 -6.99 27.01
N ASN A 80 6.95 -8.28 27.21
CA ASN A 80 8.17 -9.06 26.95
C ASN A 80 8.24 -9.40 25.45
N ILE A 81 9.14 -8.74 24.75
CA ILE A 81 9.35 -8.95 23.30
C ILE A 81 10.56 -9.89 23.11
N ASP A 82 10.27 -11.11 22.68
CA ASP A 82 11.29 -12.13 22.38
C ASP A 82 11.53 -12.25 20.86
N TYR A 83 11.80 -11.10 20.22
CA TYR A 83 12.22 -11.06 18.81
C TYR A 83 13.72 -10.69 18.73
N PRO A 84 14.45 -11.11 17.67
CA PRO A 84 15.87 -10.80 17.47
C PRO A 84 16.06 -9.33 17.05
N LEU A 85 15.73 -8.44 17.98
CA LEU A 85 15.83 -6.99 17.89
C LEU A 85 16.85 -6.49 18.91
N THR A 86 17.47 -5.33 18.64
CA THR A 86 18.25 -4.62 19.65
C THR A 86 17.33 -4.09 20.74
N GLU A 87 17.86 -3.80 21.92
CA GLU A 87 17.06 -3.25 23.03
C GLU A 87 16.37 -1.93 22.65
N GLU A 88 17.05 -1.09 21.86
CA GLU A 88 16.46 0.14 21.32
C GLU A 88 15.27 -0.17 20.39
N GLN A 89 15.43 -1.13 19.48
CA GLN A 89 14.36 -1.56 18.58
C GLN A 89 13.18 -2.17 19.33
N LYS A 90 13.43 -2.94 20.39
CA LYS A 90 12.37 -3.47 21.26
C LYS A 90 11.60 -2.36 21.95
N ALA A 91 12.30 -1.38 22.50
CA ALA A 91 11.65 -0.23 23.13
C ALA A 91 10.77 0.56 22.14
N ILE A 92 11.24 0.76 20.91
CA ILE A 92 10.47 1.40 19.83
C ILE A 92 9.23 0.54 19.48
N LEU A 93 9.40 -0.77 19.34
CA LEU A 93 8.29 -1.69 19.03
C LEU A 93 7.20 -1.63 20.11
N ILE A 94 7.57 -1.62 21.39
CA ILE A 94 6.64 -1.47 22.49
C ILE A 94 5.88 -0.13 22.40
N GLN A 95 6.56 0.95 22.04
CA GLN A 95 5.92 2.23 21.82
C GLN A 95 4.93 2.20 20.63
N MET A 96 5.27 1.53 19.54
CA MET A 96 4.38 1.35 18.39
C MET A 96 3.14 0.53 18.76
N LEU A 97 3.29 -0.48 19.60
CA LEU A 97 2.21 -1.36 20.06
C LEU A 97 1.35 -0.71 21.16
N SER A 98 1.88 0.30 21.85
CA SER A 98 1.09 1.09 22.80
C SER A 98 -0.01 1.82 22.03
N LYS A 99 -1.27 1.58 22.39
CA LYS A 99 -2.45 2.09 21.66
C LYS A 99 -2.47 3.61 21.59
N GLN A 100 -1.75 4.17 20.63
CA GLN A 100 -1.67 5.60 20.35
C GLN A 100 -2.53 5.92 19.11
N GLU A 101 -3.02 7.12 19.00
CA GLU A 101 -3.81 7.57 17.84
C GLU A 101 -2.95 7.51 16.55
N TYR A 102 -1.65 7.80 16.66
CA TYR A 102 -0.65 7.55 15.63
C TYR A 102 0.75 7.43 16.25
N PHE A 103 1.66 6.83 15.51
CA PHE A 103 3.08 6.74 15.82
C PHE A 103 3.91 7.09 14.58
N LEU A 104 4.93 7.91 14.74
CA LEU A 104 5.84 8.30 13.67
C LEU A 104 7.20 7.64 13.89
N LEU A 105 7.54 6.66 13.03
CA LEU A 105 8.84 6.02 13.05
C LEU A 105 9.78 6.69 12.04
N TRP A 106 10.75 7.41 12.55
CA TRP A 106 11.82 8.00 11.74
C TRP A 106 13.06 7.11 11.75
N GLY A 107 13.70 6.93 10.60
CA GLY A 107 14.98 6.21 10.52
C GLY A 107 15.60 6.33 9.13
N PRO A 108 16.93 6.50 9.03
CA PRO A 108 17.64 6.52 7.75
C PRO A 108 17.45 5.23 6.94
N PRO A 109 17.80 5.21 5.66
CA PRO A 109 17.89 3.98 4.88
C PRO A 109 18.82 2.96 5.56
N GLY A 110 18.47 1.66 5.48
CA GLY A 110 19.28 0.58 6.05
C GLY A 110 19.10 0.31 7.55
N THR A 111 18.32 1.09 8.29
CA THR A 111 18.08 0.89 9.74
C THR A 111 17.11 -0.24 10.08
N GLY A 112 16.60 -0.96 9.07
CA GLY A 112 15.67 -2.09 9.29
C GLY A 112 14.22 -1.70 9.53
N LYS A 113 13.78 -0.50 9.12
CA LYS A 113 12.37 -0.07 9.28
C LYS A 113 11.38 -1.08 8.70
N THR A 114 11.60 -1.55 7.48
CA THR A 114 10.71 -2.50 6.80
C THR A 114 11.03 -3.94 7.19
N SER A 115 12.30 -4.34 7.06
CA SER A 115 12.73 -5.73 7.24
C SER A 115 12.68 -6.22 8.70
N ARG A 116 12.71 -5.31 9.68
CA ARG A 116 12.65 -5.65 11.10
C ARG A 116 11.46 -5.02 11.81
N MET A 117 11.40 -3.68 11.88
CA MET A 117 10.39 -3.01 12.69
C MET A 117 8.99 -3.30 12.20
N LEU A 118 8.71 -3.10 10.89
CA LEU A 118 7.40 -3.40 10.32
C LEU A 118 7.08 -4.89 10.42
N ARG A 119 8.04 -5.77 10.08
CA ARG A 119 7.84 -7.22 10.14
C ARG A 119 7.44 -7.68 11.54
N TYR A 120 8.19 -7.32 12.57
CA TYR A 120 7.88 -7.76 13.94
C TYR A 120 6.66 -7.07 14.54
N PHE A 121 6.36 -5.85 14.11
CA PHE A 121 5.08 -5.20 14.44
C PHE A 121 3.90 -5.98 13.86
N VAL A 122 3.93 -6.33 12.58
CA VAL A 122 2.89 -7.13 11.92
C VAL A 122 2.80 -8.52 12.56
N GLN A 123 3.93 -9.17 12.80
CA GLN A 123 3.98 -10.48 13.45
C GLN A 123 3.31 -10.45 14.82
N TYR A 124 3.64 -9.48 15.65
CA TYR A 124 3.04 -9.32 16.97
C TYR A 124 1.51 -9.16 16.90
N ILE A 125 1.02 -8.30 16.01
CA ILE A 125 -0.42 -8.09 15.81
C ILE A 125 -1.11 -9.38 15.38
N LEU A 126 -0.51 -10.16 14.48
CA LEU A 126 -1.06 -11.44 14.03
C LEU A 126 -1.13 -12.49 15.14
N GLU A 127 -0.11 -12.57 15.99
CA GLU A 127 0.03 -13.55 17.06
C GLU A 127 -0.82 -13.22 18.27
N ASN A 128 -0.98 -11.95 18.60
CA ASN A 128 -1.53 -11.52 19.89
C ASN A 128 -2.88 -10.82 19.80
N THR A 129 -3.36 -10.51 18.59
CA THR A 129 -4.64 -9.78 18.40
C THR A 129 -5.48 -10.39 17.29
N THR A 130 -6.69 -9.90 17.13
CA THR A 130 -7.56 -10.20 15.97
C THR A 130 -7.68 -9.01 15.01
N GLU A 131 -6.85 -7.99 15.16
CA GLU A 131 -6.90 -6.76 14.39
C GLU A 131 -6.50 -6.99 12.93
N ASN A 132 -7.06 -6.18 12.04
CA ASN A 132 -6.69 -6.13 10.63
C ASN A 132 -5.65 -5.04 10.39
N ILE A 133 -4.77 -5.27 9.44
CA ILE A 133 -3.65 -4.39 9.12
C ILE A 133 -3.78 -3.90 7.69
N LEU A 134 -3.74 -2.59 7.49
CA LEU A 134 -3.62 -1.96 6.17
C LEU A 134 -2.22 -1.35 6.03
N LEU A 135 -1.45 -1.83 5.06
CA LEU A 135 -0.12 -1.34 4.74
C LEU A 135 -0.17 -0.58 3.40
N LEU A 136 0.22 0.68 3.43
CA LEU A 136 0.20 1.53 2.26
C LEU A 136 1.61 2.02 1.93
N SER A 137 1.94 2.07 0.65
CA SER A 137 3.15 2.71 0.18
C SER A 137 2.93 3.40 -1.16
N TYR A 138 3.77 4.38 -1.46
CA TYR A 138 3.62 5.23 -2.64
C TYR A 138 4.08 4.56 -3.94
N THR A 139 4.89 3.50 -3.87
CA THR A 139 5.44 2.82 -5.04
C THR A 139 5.23 1.32 -4.98
N ASN A 140 5.05 0.68 -6.15
CA ASN A 140 4.97 -0.77 -6.23
C ASN A 140 6.21 -1.47 -5.67
N ARG A 141 7.41 -0.90 -5.88
CA ARG A 141 8.65 -1.44 -5.33
C ARG A 141 8.63 -1.48 -3.79
N ALA A 142 8.19 -0.41 -3.16
CA ALA A 142 8.07 -0.39 -1.69
C ALA A 142 6.99 -1.35 -1.19
N VAL A 143 5.89 -1.52 -1.93
CA VAL A 143 4.88 -2.56 -1.65
C VAL A 143 5.47 -3.96 -1.79
N ASP A 144 6.36 -4.20 -2.76
CA ASP A 144 7.08 -5.48 -2.90
C ASP A 144 8.01 -5.74 -1.69
N GLU A 145 8.74 -4.73 -1.24
CA GLU A 145 9.60 -4.82 -0.05
C GLU A 145 8.79 -5.10 1.23
N ILE A 146 7.63 -4.47 1.39
CA ILE A 146 6.68 -4.75 2.48
C ILE A 146 6.17 -6.19 2.38
N SER A 147 5.76 -6.61 1.19
CA SER A 147 5.27 -7.98 0.96
C SER A 147 6.35 -9.01 1.29
N ALA A 148 7.59 -8.78 0.87
CA ALA A 148 8.72 -9.64 1.21
C ALA A 148 8.91 -9.77 2.73
N ALA A 149 8.87 -8.67 3.46
CA ALA A 149 9.00 -8.67 4.91
C ALA A 149 7.87 -9.45 5.61
N ILE A 150 6.65 -9.44 5.04
CA ILE A 150 5.53 -10.22 5.58
C ILE A 150 5.70 -11.72 5.26
N PHE A 151 6.15 -12.07 4.06
CA PHE A 151 6.42 -13.46 3.71
C PHE A 151 7.51 -14.10 4.57
N GLU A 152 8.48 -13.31 5.05
CA GLU A 152 9.49 -13.78 6.02
C GLU A 152 8.91 -14.12 7.40
N ILE A 153 7.71 -13.69 7.76
CA ILE A 153 7.02 -14.11 8.99
C ILE A 153 6.62 -15.59 8.90
N GLY A 154 6.31 -16.07 7.70
CA GLY A 154 5.95 -17.45 7.41
C GLY A 154 4.59 -17.61 6.74
N THR A 155 4.20 -18.86 6.49
CA THR A 155 2.98 -19.21 5.74
C THR A 155 1.71 -18.66 6.39
N SER A 156 1.64 -18.62 7.72
CA SER A 156 0.49 -18.08 8.45
C SER A 156 0.20 -16.60 8.12
N ALA A 157 1.24 -15.81 7.82
CA ALA A 157 1.08 -14.42 7.44
C ALA A 157 0.77 -14.25 5.94
N SER A 158 1.42 -15.04 5.08
CA SER A 158 1.17 -14.99 3.63
C SER A 158 -0.24 -15.42 3.26
N ASP A 159 -0.80 -16.42 3.94
CA ASP A 159 -2.15 -16.92 3.69
C ASP A 159 -3.23 -15.87 3.95
N VAL A 160 -3.03 -15.02 4.95
CA VAL A 160 -3.96 -13.95 5.34
C VAL A 160 -3.60 -12.58 4.77
N MET A 161 -2.57 -12.50 3.91
CA MET A 161 -2.18 -11.29 3.22
C MET A 161 -2.85 -11.18 1.86
N MET A 162 -3.32 -9.99 1.52
CA MET A 162 -3.85 -9.64 0.20
C MET A 162 -3.15 -8.40 -0.34
N ARG A 163 -2.74 -8.46 -1.60
CA ARG A 163 -2.16 -7.33 -2.31
C ARG A 163 -3.15 -6.71 -3.28
N ILE A 164 -3.29 -5.39 -3.24
CA ILE A 164 -4.08 -4.60 -4.20
C ILE A 164 -3.12 -3.72 -4.99
N GLY A 165 -3.22 -3.75 -6.32
CA GLY A 165 -2.38 -2.95 -7.21
C GLY A 165 -2.24 -3.59 -8.59
N SER A 166 -1.42 -2.98 -9.45
CA SER A 166 -1.17 -3.47 -10.80
C SER A 166 -0.15 -4.63 -10.79
N LYS A 167 -0.49 -5.75 -11.41
CA LYS A 167 0.42 -6.90 -11.59
C LYS A 167 1.60 -6.57 -12.49
N THR A 168 1.41 -5.77 -13.53
CA THR A 168 2.44 -5.46 -14.53
C THR A 168 3.64 -4.70 -13.96
N ALA A 169 3.45 -4.00 -12.85
CA ALA A 169 4.48 -3.21 -12.19
C ALA A 169 5.02 -3.87 -10.92
N ALA A 170 4.63 -5.12 -10.64
CA ALA A 170 4.97 -5.83 -9.42
C ALA A 170 5.88 -7.03 -9.70
N SER A 171 6.63 -7.46 -8.68
CA SER A 171 7.39 -8.71 -8.74
C SER A 171 6.48 -9.92 -8.88
N SER A 172 6.83 -10.86 -9.76
CA SER A 172 6.13 -12.14 -9.94
C SER A 172 6.16 -13.02 -8.68
N THR A 173 7.08 -12.76 -7.77
CA THR A 173 7.25 -13.53 -6.52
C THR A 173 6.00 -13.53 -5.63
N PHE A 174 5.13 -12.52 -5.74
CA PHE A 174 3.96 -12.35 -4.88
C PHE A 174 2.62 -12.48 -5.61
N GLU A 175 2.61 -13.17 -6.77
CA GLU A 175 1.39 -13.29 -7.60
C GLU A 175 0.21 -13.88 -6.84
N GLU A 176 0.42 -14.90 -6.02
CA GLU A 176 -0.63 -15.57 -5.24
C GLU A 176 -1.30 -14.63 -4.20
N ALA A 177 -0.60 -13.59 -3.77
CA ALA A 177 -1.13 -12.62 -2.81
C ALA A 177 -2.07 -11.59 -3.47
N PHE A 178 -2.04 -11.46 -4.80
CA PHE A 178 -2.91 -10.48 -5.47
C PHE A 178 -4.39 -10.81 -5.29
N LEU A 179 -5.18 -9.76 -5.06
CA LEU A 179 -6.64 -9.86 -4.97
C LEU A 179 -7.22 -10.64 -6.16
N THR A 180 -6.77 -10.34 -7.37
CA THR A 180 -7.22 -10.99 -8.60
C THR A 180 -6.98 -12.50 -8.61
N GLU A 181 -5.88 -12.98 -8.05
CA GLU A 181 -5.61 -14.42 -7.93
C GLU A 181 -6.39 -15.04 -6.77
N LYS A 182 -6.42 -14.37 -5.63
CA LYS A 182 -7.16 -14.87 -4.44
C LYS A 182 -8.66 -15.01 -4.66
N VAL A 183 -9.24 -14.24 -5.58
CA VAL A 183 -10.67 -14.32 -5.93
C VAL A 183 -10.94 -15.09 -7.23
N LYS A 184 -9.91 -15.59 -7.89
CA LYS A 184 -10.04 -16.37 -9.12
C LYS A 184 -10.87 -17.62 -8.90
N GLY A 185 -11.86 -17.84 -9.77
CA GLY A 185 -12.80 -18.96 -9.67
C GLY A 185 -13.97 -18.74 -8.70
N LEU A 186 -14.03 -17.63 -7.97
CA LEU A 186 -15.19 -17.30 -7.15
C LEU A 186 -16.31 -16.74 -8.04
N GLY A 187 -17.39 -17.51 -8.22
CA GLY A 187 -18.48 -17.19 -9.14
C GLY A 187 -19.46 -16.12 -8.65
N THR A 188 -19.39 -15.71 -7.37
CA THR A 188 -20.35 -14.78 -6.81
C THR A 188 -19.69 -13.60 -6.10
N ARG A 189 -20.35 -12.44 -6.14
CA ARG A 189 -19.89 -11.23 -5.42
C ARG A 189 -19.84 -11.44 -3.90
N ILE A 190 -20.69 -12.27 -3.36
CA ILE A 190 -20.71 -12.62 -1.93
C ILE A 190 -19.45 -13.39 -1.57
N ALA A 191 -19.10 -14.46 -2.32
CA ALA A 191 -17.90 -15.24 -2.09
C ALA A 191 -16.61 -14.39 -2.19
N VAL A 192 -16.56 -13.45 -3.14
CA VAL A 192 -15.45 -12.48 -3.24
C VAL A 192 -15.36 -11.60 -1.99
N LYS A 193 -16.48 -11.07 -1.52
CA LYS A 193 -16.53 -10.24 -0.32
C LYS A 193 -16.09 -10.99 0.93
N ASP A 194 -16.55 -12.23 1.07
CA ASP A 194 -16.18 -13.07 2.21
C ASP A 194 -14.70 -13.45 2.16
N LYS A 195 -14.15 -13.75 0.98
CA LYS A 195 -12.71 -13.98 0.81
C LYS A 195 -11.87 -12.77 1.20
N ILE A 196 -12.29 -11.56 0.82
CA ILE A 196 -11.61 -10.31 1.23
C ILE A 196 -11.66 -10.15 2.74
N ARG A 197 -12.77 -10.44 3.39
CA ARG A 197 -12.95 -10.31 4.85
C ARG A 197 -12.09 -11.27 5.65
N THR A 198 -11.70 -12.41 5.08
CA THR A 198 -10.80 -13.37 5.74
C THR A 198 -9.33 -12.92 5.72
N GLN A 199 -9.00 -11.88 4.95
CA GLN A 199 -7.64 -11.36 4.88
C GLN A 199 -7.40 -10.37 6.00
N ARG A 200 -6.42 -10.66 6.86
CA ARG A 200 -6.03 -9.81 7.98
C ARG A 200 -5.04 -8.72 7.60
N ILE A 201 -4.29 -8.93 6.51
CA ILE A 201 -3.29 -7.99 6.01
C ILE A 201 -3.67 -7.58 4.60
N VAL A 202 -3.82 -6.28 4.38
CA VAL A 202 -4.00 -5.67 3.06
C VAL A 202 -2.81 -4.79 2.76
N VAL A 203 -2.15 -5.01 1.62
CA VAL A 203 -1.01 -4.21 1.16
C VAL A 203 -1.38 -3.54 -0.16
N ALA A 204 -1.20 -2.23 -0.27
CA ALA A 204 -1.61 -1.47 -1.46
C ALA A 204 -0.70 -0.25 -1.75
N THR A 205 -0.77 0.23 -3.00
CA THR A 205 -0.22 1.52 -3.43
C THR A 205 -1.29 2.60 -3.47
#